data_366c7745dd4fe9796809df964a3c16ba
#
_entry.id   366c7745dd4fe9796809df964a3c16ba
#
_cell.length_a   1.000
_cell.length_b   1.000
_cell.length_c   1.000
_cell.angle_alpha   90.00
_cell.angle_beta   90.00
_cell.angle_gamma   90.00
#
_symmetry.space_group_name_H-M   'P 1'
#
loop_
_entity.id
_entity.type
_entity.pdbx_description
1 polymer ?
#
loop_
_entity_poly.entity_id
_entity_poly.type
_entity_poly.pdbx_seq_one_letter_code
_entity_poly.pdbx_strand_id
1 'polypeptide(L)'
;ETVQEVSAVNVEKDIPETDMGDLIYHEPAAENVVMQGGFGYVNNELLVTLDSSDSLSALKDYLRTIGGEVVGEIPVTADYQILLPAAHTREELEQMIEQLKALPYVRRSSLNYAFELENDAISGSSAYYPNDKKWDDWSGNSGNNWNMKAIDAPGAWVYRNQMQPVNVGVMDGIFYPYHEDLK
;
A
#
# COMPACT_ATOMS: atom_id res chain seq x y z
N GLU A 1 44.73 -9.17 -22.02
CA GLU A 1 44.03 -8.61 -20.87
C GLU A 1 42.99 -9.62 -20.41
N THR A 2 43.19 -10.19 -19.22
CA THR A 2 42.34 -11.21 -18.62
C THR A 2 41.16 -10.51 -18.00
N VAL A 3 39.96 -10.73 -18.55
CA VAL A 3 38.71 -10.30 -17.93
C VAL A 3 38.51 -11.16 -16.67
N GLN A 4 38.62 -10.56 -15.48
CA GLN A 4 38.20 -11.21 -14.23
C GLN A 4 36.68 -11.38 -14.27
N GLU A 5 36.22 -12.62 -14.30
CA GLU A 5 34.82 -12.95 -14.01
C GLU A 5 34.50 -12.50 -12.58
N VAL A 6 33.66 -11.49 -12.45
CA VAL A 6 33.04 -11.11 -11.20
C VAL A 6 32.00 -12.17 -10.89
N SER A 7 32.32 -13.05 -9.94
CA SER A 7 31.39 -14.06 -9.43
C SER A 7 30.14 -13.35 -8.91
N ALA A 8 28.98 -13.73 -9.41
CA ALA A 8 27.71 -13.23 -8.92
C ALA A 8 27.60 -13.50 -7.41
N VAL A 9 27.56 -12.45 -6.63
CA VAL A 9 27.28 -12.52 -5.20
C VAL A 9 25.83 -12.98 -5.07
N ASN A 10 25.63 -14.16 -4.50
CA ASN A 10 24.30 -14.72 -4.25
C ASN A 10 23.69 -13.95 -3.07
N VAL A 11 22.99 -12.88 -3.35
CA VAL A 11 22.43 -11.93 -2.36
C VAL A 11 21.24 -12.56 -1.59
N GLU A 12 20.74 -13.73 -2.04
CA GLU A 12 19.56 -14.37 -1.42
C GLU A 12 19.84 -15.07 -0.07
N LYS A 13 21.09 -15.17 0.38
CA LYS A 13 21.42 -15.99 1.57
C LYS A 13 21.52 -15.25 2.89
N ASP A 14 21.52 -13.92 2.90
CA ASP A 14 21.81 -13.13 4.10
C ASP A 14 20.78 -12.03 4.42
N ILE A 15 19.58 -12.08 3.84
CA ILE A 15 18.48 -11.28 4.37
C ILE A 15 17.90 -12.11 5.52
N PRO A 16 18.08 -11.70 6.79
CA PRO A 16 17.42 -12.40 7.88
C PRO A 16 15.90 -12.35 7.59
N GLU A 17 15.23 -13.51 7.67
CA GLU A 17 13.78 -13.53 7.76
C GLU A 17 13.41 -12.65 8.95
N THR A 18 13.02 -11.40 8.64
CA THR A 18 12.48 -10.52 9.65
C THR A 18 11.12 -11.11 9.99
N ASP A 19 10.98 -11.64 11.20
CA ASP A 19 9.67 -12.00 11.73
C ASP A 19 8.83 -10.71 11.72
N MET A 20 7.95 -10.61 10.73
CA MET A 20 7.08 -9.46 10.52
C MET A 20 6.00 -9.38 11.60
N GLY A 21 5.92 -10.40 12.47
CA GLY A 21 4.81 -10.60 13.38
C GLY A 21 3.51 -10.93 12.64
N ASP A 22 2.50 -11.31 13.38
CA ASP A 22 1.16 -11.55 12.82
C ASP A 22 0.53 -10.21 12.41
N LEU A 23 0.29 -10.05 11.11
CA LEU A 23 -0.51 -8.95 10.59
C LEU A 23 -1.97 -9.17 10.97
N ILE A 24 -2.53 -8.26 11.76
CA ILE A 24 -3.95 -8.26 12.10
C ILE A 24 -4.61 -7.11 11.33
N TYR A 25 -5.67 -7.44 10.62
CA TYR A 25 -6.47 -6.48 9.86
C TYR A 25 -7.94 -6.60 10.27
N HIS A 26 -8.56 -5.45 10.51
CA HIS A 26 -10.01 -5.34 10.72
C HIS A 26 -10.66 -4.81 9.44
N GLU A 27 -11.62 -5.57 8.91
CA GLU A 27 -12.40 -5.14 7.74
C GLU A 27 -13.52 -4.20 8.20
N PRO A 28 -13.56 -2.94 7.75
CA PRO A 28 -14.59 -2.00 8.13
C PRO A 28 -15.97 -2.45 7.64
N ALA A 29 -17.00 -2.23 8.46
CA ALA A 29 -18.37 -2.46 8.03
C ALA A 29 -18.74 -1.48 6.89
N ALA A 30 -19.42 -1.98 5.87
CA ALA A 30 -19.74 -1.20 4.66
C ALA A 30 -20.53 0.08 4.97
N GLU A 31 -21.41 0.05 5.97
CA GLU A 31 -22.19 1.22 6.43
C GLU A 31 -21.35 2.32 7.07
N ASN A 32 -20.11 2.00 7.48
CA ASN A 32 -19.17 2.98 8.03
C ASN A 32 -18.23 3.59 6.98
N VAL A 33 -18.29 3.11 5.74
CA VAL A 33 -17.50 3.67 4.63
C VAL A 33 -18.28 4.82 3.98
N VAL A 34 -17.77 6.03 4.14
CA VAL A 34 -18.36 7.26 3.57
C VAL A 34 -17.61 7.61 2.31
N MET A 35 -18.24 7.45 1.15
CA MET A 35 -17.65 7.75 -0.15
C MET A 35 -18.08 9.13 -0.66
N GLN A 36 -17.13 9.88 -1.24
CA GLN A 36 -17.35 11.15 -1.92
C GLN A 36 -16.56 11.12 -3.24
N GLY A 37 -17.18 10.64 -4.30
CA GLY A 37 -16.58 10.57 -5.65
C GLY A 37 -15.27 9.80 -5.66
N GLY A 38 -15.22 8.53 -5.68
CA GLY A 38 -14.03 7.68 -5.79
C GLY A 38 -13.08 7.65 -4.59
N PHE A 39 -13.20 8.61 -3.66
CA PHE A 39 -12.44 8.69 -2.42
C PHE A 39 -13.38 8.72 -1.23
N GLY A 40 -12.98 8.10 -0.14
CA GLY A 40 -13.76 8.06 1.05
C GLY A 40 -12.93 7.82 2.31
N TYR A 41 -13.61 7.62 3.41
CA TYR A 41 -13.00 7.29 4.69
C TYR A 41 -13.95 6.42 5.51
N VAL A 42 -13.40 5.72 6.50
CA VAL A 42 -14.18 4.97 7.47
C VAL A 42 -14.53 5.89 8.64
N ASN A 43 -15.82 6.08 8.89
CA ASN A 43 -16.31 7.12 9.82
C ASN A 43 -16.21 6.74 11.31
N ASN A 44 -15.77 5.54 11.62
CA ASN A 44 -15.54 5.05 12.98
C ASN A 44 -14.15 4.43 13.16
N GLU A 45 -13.19 4.74 12.25
CA GLU A 45 -11.83 4.23 12.37
C GLU A 45 -10.77 5.31 12.15
N LEU A 46 -9.64 5.15 12.84
CA LEU A 46 -8.43 5.95 12.68
C LEU A 46 -7.21 5.03 12.53
N LEU A 47 -6.19 5.53 11.85
CA LEU A 47 -4.89 4.89 11.78
C LEU A 47 -3.89 5.66 12.65
N VAL A 48 -3.08 4.93 13.42
CA VAL A 48 -2.07 5.50 14.31
C VAL A 48 -0.76 4.77 14.12
N THR A 49 0.34 5.53 13.93
CA THR A 49 1.70 5.02 13.95
C THR A 49 2.38 5.52 15.23
N LEU A 50 2.95 4.61 16.01
CA LEU A 50 3.73 4.96 17.21
C LEU A 50 5.22 5.12 16.87
N ASP A 51 5.97 5.77 17.74
CA ASP A 51 7.43 5.83 17.65
C ASP A 51 8.07 4.46 17.91
N SER A 52 7.45 3.66 18.79
CA SER A 52 7.81 2.27 19.09
C SER A 52 6.58 1.48 19.51
N SER A 53 6.57 0.18 19.21
CA SER A 53 5.55 -0.76 19.69
C SER A 53 5.49 -0.85 21.22
N ASP A 54 6.55 -0.49 21.94
CA ASP A 54 6.56 -0.43 23.40
C ASP A 54 5.52 0.54 23.97
N SER A 55 5.11 1.53 23.18
CA SER A 55 4.10 2.53 23.56
C SER A 55 2.66 2.07 23.36
N LEU A 56 2.43 0.84 22.87
CA LEU A 56 1.09 0.31 22.62
C LEU A 56 0.20 0.31 23.87
N SER A 57 0.78 0.00 25.04
CA SER A 57 0.03 0.04 26.32
C SER A 57 -0.48 1.45 26.62
N ALA A 58 0.35 2.48 26.43
CA ALA A 58 -0.03 3.87 26.63
C ALA A 58 -1.13 4.31 25.65
N LEU A 59 -1.04 3.88 24.39
CA LEU A 59 -2.10 4.11 23.41
C LEU A 59 -3.42 3.46 23.85
N LYS A 60 -3.40 2.19 24.26
CA LYS A 60 -4.59 1.47 24.74
C LYS A 60 -5.21 2.15 25.96
N ASP A 61 -4.41 2.69 26.87
CA ASP A 61 -4.90 3.42 28.05
C ASP A 61 -5.60 4.72 27.63
N TYR A 62 -5.04 5.48 26.69
CA TYR A 62 -5.70 6.65 26.13
C TYR A 62 -7.02 6.28 25.42
N LEU A 63 -7.02 5.26 24.57
CA LEU A 63 -8.19 4.84 23.82
C LEU A 63 -9.36 4.45 24.71
N ARG A 64 -9.10 3.82 25.86
CA ARG A 64 -10.17 3.51 26.86
C ARG A 64 -10.90 4.77 27.34
N THR A 65 -10.24 5.93 27.37
CA THR A 65 -10.88 7.19 27.80
C THR A 65 -11.91 7.70 26.80
N ILE A 66 -11.78 7.32 25.52
CA ILE A 66 -12.69 7.69 24.43
C ILE A 66 -13.54 6.51 23.94
N GLY A 67 -13.44 5.34 24.60
CA GLY A 67 -14.17 4.13 24.23
C GLY A 67 -13.63 3.44 22.98
N GLY A 68 -12.44 3.80 22.51
CA GLY A 68 -11.80 3.19 21.35
C GLY A 68 -11.01 1.93 21.70
N GLU A 69 -10.73 1.11 20.68
CA GLU A 69 -9.93 -0.11 20.80
C GLU A 69 -9.02 -0.32 19.59
N VAL A 70 -7.92 -1.04 19.79
CA VAL A 70 -7.02 -1.48 18.72
C VAL A 70 -7.59 -2.75 18.12
N VAL A 71 -7.90 -2.73 16.83
CA VAL A 71 -8.51 -3.85 16.08
C VAL A 71 -7.62 -4.40 14.97
N GLY A 72 -6.56 -3.67 14.60
CA GLY A 72 -5.58 -4.13 13.63
C GLY A 72 -4.19 -3.63 13.97
N GLU A 73 -3.17 -4.37 13.56
CA GLU A 73 -1.77 -3.99 13.80
C GLU A 73 -0.81 -4.53 12.75
N ILE A 74 0.24 -3.73 12.50
CA ILE A 74 1.45 -4.11 11.77
C ILE A 74 2.62 -3.90 12.73
N PRO A 75 3.04 -4.94 13.48
CA PRO A 75 3.98 -4.78 14.60
C PRO A 75 5.33 -4.18 14.19
N VAL A 76 5.86 -4.58 13.03
CA VAL A 76 7.19 -4.16 12.52
C VAL A 76 7.27 -2.65 12.28
N THR A 77 6.18 -1.98 11.93
CA THR A 77 6.11 -0.54 11.67
C THR A 77 5.45 0.24 12.81
N ALA A 78 4.96 -0.46 13.84
CA ALA A 78 4.16 0.08 14.94
C ALA A 78 2.92 0.86 14.44
N ASP A 79 2.27 0.34 13.40
CA ASP A 79 1.03 0.87 12.84
C ASP A 79 -0.17 0.13 13.42
N TYR A 80 -1.19 0.89 13.80
CA TYR A 80 -2.39 0.38 14.47
C TYR A 80 -3.65 0.93 13.85
N GLN A 81 -4.65 0.06 13.70
CA GLN A 81 -6.01 0.41 13.30
C GLN A 81 -6.87 0.52 14.56
N ILE A 82 -7.51 1.66 14.71
CA ILE A 82 -8.32 2.02 15.89
C ILE A 82 -9.77 2.02 15.50
N LEU A 83 -10.58 1.26 16.22
CA LEU A 83 -12.03 1.28 16.11
C LEU A 83 -12.62 2.20 17.20
N LEU A 84 -13.50 3.10 16.81
CA LEU A 84 -14.27 3.98 17.69
C LEU A 84 -15.67 3.40 17.95
N PRO A 85 -16.30 3.72 19.10
CA PRO A 85 -17.57 3.09 19.50
C PRO A 85 -18.77 3.55 18.66
N ALA A 86 -18.63 4.63 17.89
CA ALA A 86 -19.69 5.19 17.06
C ALA A 86 -19.12 5.82 15.79
N ALA A 87 -20.00 6.04 14.82
CA ALA A 87 -19.71 6.84 13.63
C ALA A 87 -19.57 8.33 14.00
N HIS A 88 -18.63 9.01 13.36
CA HIS A 88 -18.29 10.41 13.56
C HIS A 88 -18.32 11.16 12.23
N THR A 89 -18.50 12.47 12.30
CA THR A 89 -18.27 13.33 11.15
C THR A 89 -16.76 13.42 10.84
N ARG A 90 -16.41 13.84 9.65
CA ARG A 90 -15.01 14.02 9.25
C ARG A 90 -14.30 15.02 10.17
N GLU A 91 -14.96 16.12 10.51
CA GLU A 91 -14.43 17.17 11.37
C GLU A 91 -14.14 16.65 12.79
N GLU A 92 -15.01 15.79 13.34
CA GLU A 92 -14.79 15.16 14.65
C GLU A 92 -13.60 14.20 14.62
N LEU A 93 -13.47 13.39 13.56
CA LEU A 93 -12.31 12.51 13.37
C LEU A 93 -11.01 13.32 13.23
N GLU A 94 -11.02 14.41 12.46
CA GLU A 94 -9.86 15.30 12.30
C GLU A 94 -9.45 15.92 13.66
N GLN A 95 -10.39 16.28 14.52
CA GLN A 95 -10.11 16.75 15.89
C GLN A 95 -9.48 15.65 16.76
N MET A 96 -9.99 14.41 16.67
CA MET A 96 -9.40 13.26 17.37
C MET A 96 -7.97 12.94 16.86
N ILE A 97 -7.74 13.08 15.57
CA ILE A 97 -6.40 12.92 14.97
C ILE A 97 -5.43 13.95 15.58
N GLU A 98 -5.83 15.21 15.72
CA GLU A 98 -4.96 16.23 16.32
C GLU A 98 -4.70 15.95 17.81
N GLN A 99 -5.68 15.42 18.54
CA GLN A 99 -5.49 14.99 19.93
C GLN A 99 -4.50 13.81 20.02
N LEU A 100 -4.63 12.83 19.14
CA LEU A 100 -3.70 11.69 19.06
C LEU A 100 -2.27 12.14 18.73
N LYS A 101 -2.11 13.05 17.76
CA LYS A 101 -0.81 13.62 17.38
C LYS A 101 -0.15 14.42 18.52
N ALA A 102 -0.93 14.95 19.46
CA ALA A 102 -0.39 15.65 20.61
C ALA A 102 0.21 14.71 21.67
N LEU A 103 -0.03 13.40 21.59
CA LEU A 103 0.55 12.41 22.51
C LEU A 103 2.05 12.21 22.17
N PRO A 104 2.94 12.19 23.16
CA PRO A 104 4.39 12.24 22.93
C PRO A 104 4.98 10.98 22.30
N TYR A 105 4.20 9.91 22.18
CA TYR A 105 4.57 8.61 21.59
C TYR A 105 3.89 8.33 20.26
N VAL A 106 3.06 9.26 19.75
CA VAL A 106 2.38 9.13 18.46
C VAL A 106 3.17 9.87 17.39
N ARG A 107 3.73 9.12 16.44
CA ARG A 107 4.45 9.67 15.30
C ARG A 107 3.52 10.21 14.23
N ARG A 108 2.39 9.52 13.99
CA ARG A 108 1.42 9.89 12.96
C ARG A 108 0.04 9.38 13.32
N SER A 109 -0.98 10.14 12.92
CA SER A 109 -2.37 9.68 12.92
C SER A 109 -3.08 10.21 11.68
N SER A 110 -4.01 9.44 11.14
CA SER A 110 -4.79 9.78 9.94
C SER A 110 -6.15 9.09 9.94
N LEU A 111 -7.03 9.54 9.04
CA LEU A 111 -8.23 8.80 8.68
C LEU A 111 -7.83 7.43 8.10
N ASN A 112 -8.69 6.43 8.29
CA ASN A 112 -8.67 5.22 7.49
C ASN A 112 -9.37 5.52 6.16
N TYR A 113 -8.59 5.72 5.08
CA TYR A 113 -9.12 6.09 3.78
C TYR A 113 -9.66 4.88 3.03
N ALA A 114 -10.79 5.08 2.36
CA ALA A 114 -11.38 4.13 1.43
C ALA A 114 -11.22 4.65 -0.01
N PHE A 115 -10.97 3.74 -0.93
CA PHE A 115 -10.88 4.05 -2.35
C PHE A 115 -11.84 3.13 -3.08
N GLU A 116 -12.68 3.70 -3.92
CA GLU A 116 -13.42 2.93 -4.89
C GLU A 116 -12.45 2.60 -6.02
N LEU A 117 -12.10 1.33 -6.14
CA LEU A 117 -11.50 0.86 -7.39
C LEU A 117 -12.62 0.96 -8.41
N GLU A 118 -12.57 1.94 -9.28
CA GLU A 118 -13.43 1.98 -10.45
C GLU A 118 -13.15 0.70 -11.25
N ASN A 119 -13.87 -0.34 -10.91
CA ASN A 119 -14.10 -1.46 -11.79
C ASN A 119 -15.09 -1.01 -12.89
N ASP A 120 -14.73 0.02 -13.62
CA ASP A 120 -15.22 0.13 -14.96
C ASP A 120 -14.65 -1.07 -15.70
N ALA A 121 -15.38 -2.17 -15.59
CA ALA A 121 -15.27 -3.23 -16.55
C ALA A 121 -15.53 -2.55 -17.89
N ILE A 122 -14.42 -2.18 -18.54
CA ILE A 122 -14.43 -1.57 -19.87
C ILE A 122 -15.02 -2.66 -20.75
N SER A 123 -16.34 -2.62 -20.85
CA SER A 123 -17.08 -3.54 -21.69
C SER A 123 -16.68 -3.21 -23.12
N GLY A 124 -15.73 -3.96 -23.66
CA GLY A 124 -15.41 -3.95 -25.08
C GLY A 124 -14.00 -3.52 -25.48
N SER A 125 -13.08 -3.16 -24.59
CA SER A 125 -11.69 -2.96 -25.01
C SER A 125 -10.90 -4.25 -24.84
N SER A 126 -10.40 -4.78 -25.94
CA SER A 126 -9.44 -5.88 -25.91
C SER A 126 -8.21 -5.42 -25.14
N ALA A 127 -7.75 -6.20 -24.17
CA ALA A 127 -6.49 -5.93 -23.47
C ALA A 127 -5.35 -5.70 -24.47
N TYR A 128 -4.47 -4.74 -24.19
CA TYR A 128 -3.30 -4.49 -25.02
C TYR A 128 -2.11 -5.28 -24.45
N TYR A 129 -1.49 -6.07 -25.31
CA TYR A 129 -0.29 -6.83 -24.96
C TYR A 129 0.91 -6.31 -25.72
N PRO A 130 2.08 -6.20 -25.08
CA PRO A 130 3.32 -5.89 -25.76
C PRO A 130 3.68 -6.96 -26.82
N ASN A 131 4.46 -6.56 -27.80
CA ASN A 131 4.97 -7.47 -28.84
C ASN A 131 6.25 -8.24 -28.43
N ASP A 132 6.58 -8.28 -27.16
CA ASP A 132 7.67 -9.05 -26.60
C ASP A 132 7.35 -10.55 -26.65
N LYS A 133 8.27 -11.35 -27.19
CA LYS A 133 8.12 -12.82 -27.29
C LYS A 133 8.00 -13.50 -25.92
N LYS A 134 8.57 -12.92 -24.88
CA LYS A 134 8.48 -13.44 -23.50
C LYS A 134 7.15 -13.12 -22.83
N TRP A 135 6.35 -12.27 -23.45
CA TRP A 135 5.04 -11.91 -22.93
C TRP A 135 4.04 -13.08 -22.97
N ASP A 136 4.25 -14.02 -23.90
CA ASP A 136 3.37 -15.20 -24.07
C ASP A 136 3.51 -16.21 -22.89
N ASP A 137 4.55 -16.10 -22.06
CA ASP A 137 4.78 -16.94 -20.88
C ASP A 137 4.01 -16.42 -19.67
N TRP A 138 2.70 -16.30 -19.85
CA TRP A 138 1.73 -15.72 -18.92
C TRP A 138 1.07 -16.77 -18.01
N SER A 139 1.70 -17.92 -17.79
CA SER A 139 1.08 -19.04 -17.11
C SER A 139 1.18 -18.95 -15.59
N GLY A 140 0.09 -18.53 -14.94
CA GLY A 140 -0.07 -18.62 -13.48
C GLY A 140 0.85 -17.68 -12.68
N ASN A 141 1.05 -18.00 -11.40
CA ASN A 141 1.86 -17.20 -10.48
C ASN A 141 3.39 -17.36 -10.69
N SER A 142 3.81 -18.19 -11.61
CA SER A 142 5.21 -18.48 -11.93
C SER A 142 5.66 -18.02 -13.32
N GLY A 143 4.77 -17.44 -14.12
CA GLY A 143 5.12 -16.86 -15.41
C GLY A 143 5.91 -15.55 -15.25
N ASN A 144 6.70 -15.18 -16.27
CA ASN A 144 7.56 -13.99 -16.24
C ASN A 144 6.82 -12.67 -16.02
N ASN A 145 5.51 -12.61 -16.29
CA ASN A 145 4.70 -11.39 -16.26
C ASN A 145 3.51 -11.49 -15.28
N TRP A 146 3.57 -12.37 -14.29
CA TRP A 146 2.50 -12.55 -13.31
C TRP A 146 2.17 -11.25 -12.56
N ASN A 147 3.19 -10.44 -12.27
CA ASN A 147 3.07 -9.15 -11.59
C ASN A 147 2.26 -8.15 -12.43
N MET A 148 2.48 -8.10 -13.74
CA MET A 148 1.72 -7.23 -14.65
C MET A 148 0.25 -7.68 -14.76
N LYS A 149 0.01 -8.99 -14.71
CA LYS A 149 -1.34 -9.54 -14.65
C LYS A 149 -2.02 -9.22 -13.33
N ALA A 150 -1.30 -9.32 -12.22
CA ALA A 150 -1.84 -9.05 -10.88
C ALA A 150 -2.35 -7.62 -10.71
N ILE A 151 -1.74 -6.65 -11.43
CA ILE A 151 -2.14 -5.23 -11.43
C ILE A 151 -3.00 -4.84 -12.65
N ASP A 152 -3.43 -5.81 -13.46
CA ASP A 152 -4.17 -5.60 -14.70
C ASP A 152 -3.51 -4.56 -15.66
N ALA A 153 -2.20 -4.59 -15.77
CA ALA A 153 -1.47 -3.70 -16.66
C ALA A 153 -1.96 -3.77 -18.13
N PRO A 154 -2.28 -4.94 -18.72
CA PRO A 154 -2.84 -5.02 -20.07
C PRO A 154 -4.16 -4.26 -20.23
N GLY A 155 -5.01 -4.23 -19.20
CA GLY A 155 -6.23 -3.43 -19.18
C GLY A 155 -5.92 -1.92 -19.14
N ALA A 156 -4.95 -1.51 -18.34
CA ALA A 156 -4.51 -0.11 -18.27
C ALA A 156 -3.86 0.39 -19.57
N TRP A 157 -3.09 -0.45 -20.28
CA TRP A 157 -2.37 -0.05 -21.49
C TRP A 157 -3.25 0.24 -22.70
N VAL A 158 -4.52 -0.12 -22.69
CA VAL A 158 -5.46 0.31 -23.75
C VAL A 158 -5.58 1.83 -23.80
N TYR A 159 -5.32 2.53 -22.70
CA TYR A 159 -5.37 4.00 -22.59
C TYR A 159 -4.05 4.70 -22.94
N ARG A 160 -2.99 3.97 -23.30
CA ARG A 160 -1.65 4.55 -23.54
C ARG A 160 -1.63 5.77 -24.45
N ASN A 161 -2.54 5.85 -25.42
CA ASN A 161 -2.67 7.00 -26.32
C ASN A 161 -3.33 8.23 -25.68
N GLN A 162 -3.91 8.06 -24.49
CA GLN A 162 -4.57 9.13 -23.71
C GLN A 162 -3.70 9.56 -22.52
N MET A 163 -2.64 8.80 -22.22
CA MET A 163 -1.73 9.12 -21.12
C MET A 163 -0.90 10.35 -21.46
N GLN A 164 -0.70 11.21 -20.46
CA GLN A 164 0.21 12.33 -20.56
C GLN A 164 1.62 11.88 -20.17
N PRO A 165 2.67 12.38 -20.84
CA PRO A 165 4.04 12.11 -20.43
C PRO A 165 4.31 12.57 -19.01
N VAL A 166 4.94 11.72 -18.20
CA VAL A 166 5.40 12.05 -16.85
C VAL A 166 6.89 11.78 -16.73
N ASN A 167 7.58 12.62 -15.97
CA ASN A 167 8.99 12.38 -15.66
C ASN A 167 9.09 11.44 -14.46
N VAL A 168 9.78 10.32 -14.65
CA VAL A 168 10.05 9.35 -13.59
C VAL A 168 11.54 9.36 -13.28
N GLY A 169 11.89 9.65 -12.03
CA GLY A 169 13.27 9.53 -11.55
C GLY A 169 13.51 8.12 -11.02
N VAL A 170 14.52 7.43 -11.57
CA VAL A 170 14.96 6.13 -11.08
C VAL A 170 16.35 6.29 -10.48
N MET A 171 16.49 5.91 -9.19
CA MET A 171 17.78 5.83 -8.50
C MET A 171 18.13 4.35 -8.34
N ASP A 172 19.18 3.92 -9.03
CA ASP A 172 19.66 2.53 -8.98
C ASP A 172 21.19 2.50 -9.07
N GLY A 173 21.79 1.42 -8.59
CA GLY A 173 23.25 1.21 -8.66
C GLY A 173 23.75 0.91 -10.05
N ILE A 174 22.91 0.32 -10.91
CA ILE A 174 23.22 0.03 -12.32
C ILE A 174 21.97 0.31 -13.16
N PHE A 175 22.13 1.22 -14.11
CA PHE A 175 21.07 1.57 -15.06
C PHE A 175 21.63 1.58 -16.47
N TYR A 176 20.99 0.85 -17.40
CA TYR A 176 21.38 0.82 -18.81
C TYR A 176 20.41 1.68 -19.64
N PRO A 177 20.73 2.97 -19.87
CA PRO A 177 19.81 3.93 -20.50
C PRO A 177 19.58 3.68 -22.00
N TYR A 178 20.34 2.76 -22.61
CA TYR A 178 20.26 2.42 -24.03
C TYR A 178 19.45 1.14 -24.28
N HIS A 179 18.78 0.60 -23.25
CA HIS A 179 17.91 -0.55 -23.43
C HIS A 179 16.78 -0.23 -24.40
N GLU A 180 16.42 -1.20 -25.26
CA GLU A 180 15.41 -0.99 -26.31
C GLU A 180 14.03 -0.56 -25.77
N ASP A 181 13.67 -0.99 -24.56
CA ASP A 181 12.42 -0.62 -23.91
C ASP A 181 12.41 0.79 -23.30
N LEU A 182 13.53 1.50 -23.34
CA LEU A 182 13.69 2.84 -22.76
C LEU A 182 13.90 3.93 -23.84
N LYS A 183 13.65 3.60 -25.12
CA LYS A 183 13.81 4.53 -26.26
C LYS A 183 12.47 5.17 -26.66
#